data_9b31c4b6a8bf28b95d5bb07aa3f46f8e
#
_entry.id   9b31c4b6a8bf28b95d5bb07aa3f46f8e
#
_cell.length_a   1.000
_cell.length_b   1.000
_cell.length_c   1.000
_cell.angle_alpha   90.00
_cell.angle_beta   90.00
_cell.angle_gamma   90.00
#
_symmetry.space_group_name_H-M   'P 1'
#
loop_
_entity.id
_entity.type
_entity.pdbx_description
1 polymer ?
#
loop_
_entity_poly.entity_id
_entity_poly.type
_entity_poly.pdbx_seq_one_letter_code
_entity_poly.pdbx_strand_id
1 'polypeptide(L)'
;IFLCIFSLLIAWFSWRFVEFPFRQKNKIDRKKFVFFSVSSLIIFIVFGLSIHQKNGFSGRFDSHQLSYLNMTAEGRKDRNYDCHLERSEYAVTGCIFGDQSIPPNFALVGDSHAGAIHDQMGQAFRKSEKSFILYAKDACPPSIGLEDKSKSFQNCSLFNLGAIEDIVKNGISSVVLFSRFTWYVEQERLQSPIGVKLKNIRAFISELRKRDIRVLVIEPIPEMELDAPKRKFFSLVYKVPMPTINRIFY
;
A
#
# COMPACT_ATOMS: atom_id res chain seq x y z
N ILE A 1 -14.81 29.70 7.41
CA ILE A 1 -15.00 31.12 7.04
C ILE A 1 -13.67 31.86 7.05
N PHE A 2 -12.88 31.82 8.12
CA PHE A 2 -11.60 32.53 8.22
C PHE A 2 -10.63 32.17 7.09
N LEU A 3 -10.44 30.89 6.78
CA LEU A 3 -9.58 30.43 5.68
C LEU A 3 -10.06 30.92 4.30
N CYS A 4 -11.38 31.01 4.08
CA CYS A 4 -11.92 31.54 2.83
C CYS A 4 -11.60 33.04 2.67
N ILE A 5 -11.80 33.83 3.74
CA ILE A 5 -11.47 35.27 3.71
C ILE A 5 -9.98 35.47 3.49
N PHE A 6 -9.14 34.70 4.18
CA PHE A 6 -7.69 34.77 4.02
C PHE A 6 -7.24 34.40 2.58
N SER A 7 -7.83 33.36 1.99
CA SER A 7 -7.56 32.98 0.60
C SER A 7 -7.95 34.08 -0.38
N LEU A 8 -9.09 34.73 -0.17
CA LEU A 8 -9.53 35.84 -1.00
C LEU A 8 -8.61 37.05 -0.91
N LEU A 9 -8.13 37.35 0.30
CA LEU A 9 -7.14 38.43 0.51
C LEU A 9 -5.83 38.14 -0.20
N ILE A 10 -5.32 36.92 -0.11
CA ILE A 10 -4.09 36.50 -0.83
C ILE A 10 -4.31 36.57 -2.34
N ALA A 11 -5.45 36.10 -2.84
CA ALA A 11 -5.77 36.13 -4.25
C ALA A 11 -5.88 37.57 -4.78
N TRP A 12 -6.53 38.46 -4.02
CA TRP A 12 -6.60 39.88 -4.36
C TRP A 12 -5.22 40.54 -4.37
N PHE A 13 -4.39 40.25 -3.36
CA PHE A 13 -3.02 40.77 -3.26
C PHE A 13 -2.17 40.28 -4.44
N SER A 14 -2.21 38.99 -4.75
CA SER A 14 -1.52 38.40 -5.90
C SER A 14 -1.97 39.07 -7.20
N TRP A 15 -3.30 39.17 -7.42
CA TRP A 15 -3.84 39.83 -8.59
C TRP A 15 -3.38 41.30 -8.72
N ARG A 16 -3.49 42.06 -7.62
CA ARG A 16 -3.19 43.51 -7.62
C ARG A 16 -1.73 43.85 -7.79
N PHE A 17 -0.83 43.09 -7.16
CA PHE A 17 0.60 43.43 -7.09
C PHE A 17 1.46 42.57 -8.02
N VAL A 18 1.02 41.38 -8.38
CA VAL A 18 1.75 40.47 -9.26
C VAL A 18 1.13 40.48 -10.66
N GLU A 19 -0.11 40.03 -10.83
CA GLU A 19 -0.69 39.82 -12.15
C GLU A 19 -0.96 41.13 -12.90
N PHE A 20 -1.60 42.09 -12.24
CA PHE A 20 -2.03 43.34 -12.88
C PHE A 20 -0.88 44.14 -13.51
N PRO A 21 0.28 44.31 -12.87
CA PRO A 21 1.43 44.97 -13.50
C PRO A 21 1.96 44.22 -14.74
N PHE A 22 1.96 42.88 -14.69
CA PHE A 22 2.47 42.07 -15.80
C PHE A 22 1.50 42.01 -17.00
N ARG A 23 0.20 42.24 -16.79
CA ARG A 23 -0.83 42.26 -17.86
C ARG A 23 -0.81 43.60 -18.64
N GLN A 24 -0.23 44.64 -18.12
CA GLN A 24 -0.18 45.94 -18.83
C GLN A 24 1.00 45.96 -19.82
N LYS A 25 0.68 45.80 -21.12
CA LYS A 25 1.62 45.62 -22.25
C LYS A 25 2.77 46.63 -22.32
N ASN A 26 2.67 47.83 -21.73
CA ASN A 26 3.66 48.89 -21.86
C ASN A 26 4.36 49.31 -20.55
N LYS A 27 4.12 48.62 -19.43
CA LYS A 27 4.68 49.02 -18.13
C LYS A 27 5.96 48.28 -17.72
N ILE A 28 6.15 47.05 -18.25
CA ILE A 28 7.32 46.24 -17.89
C ILE A 28 8.08 45.93 -19.16
N ASP A 29 9.32 46.39 -19.20
CA ASP A 29 10.29 46.06 -20.26
C ASP A 29 10.55 44.54 -20.26
N ARG A 30 10.65 43.92 -21.45
CA ARG A 30 10.89 42.50 -21.65
C ARG A 30 12.10 41.99 -20.83
N LYS A 31 13.15 42.78 -20.71
CA LYS A 31 14.34 42.43 -19.90
C LYS A 31 14.00 42.32 -18.41
N LYS A 32 13.22 43.28 -17.88
CA LYS A 32 12.75 43.23 -16.49
C LYS A 32 11.83 42.06 -16.22
N PHE A 33 10.93 41.75 -17.15
CA PHE A 33 10.03 40.58 -17.05
C PHE A 33 10.83 39.29 -16.93
N VAL A 34 11.78 39.07 -17.84
CA VAL A 34 12.65 37.88 -17.82
C VAL A 34 13.46 37.80 -16.52
N PHE A 35 14.03 38.92 -16.11
CA PHE A 35 14.79 38.98 -14.86
C PHE A 35 13.96 38.58 -13.64
N PHE A 36 12.78 39.15 -13.47
CA PHE A 36 11.90 38.79 -12.35
C PHE A 36 11.44 37.32 -12.39
N SER A 37 11.10 36.80 -13.59
CA SER A 37 10.70 35.42 -13.76
C SER A 37 11.82 34.44 -13.40
N VAL A 38 13.04 34.71 -13.90
CA VAL A 38 14.20 33.84 -13.58
C VAL A 38 14.58 33.94 -12.11
N SER A 39 14.59 35.14 -11.54
CA SER A 39 14.89 35.34 -10.11
C SER A 39 13.87 34.60 -9.22
N SER A 40 12.59 34.71 -9.53
CA SER A 40 11.53 33.97 -8.81
C SER A 40 11.73 32.46 -8.90
N LEU A 41 12.03 31.95 -10.10
CA LEU A 41 12.31 30.54 -10.29
C LEU A 41 13.49 30.04 -9.45
N ILE A 42 14.60 30.82 -9.45
CA ILE A 42 15.77 30.48 -8.65
C ILE A 42 15.44 30.47 -7.15
N ILE A 43 14.67 31.45 -6.65
CA ILE A 43 14.22 31.46 -5.25
C ILE A 43 13.44 30.22 -4.89
N PHE A 44 12.47 29.81 -5.73
CA PHE A 44 11.71 28.59 -5.47
C PHE A 44 12.56 27.32 -5.52
N ILE A 45 13.53 27.25 -6.46
CA ILE A 45 14.47 26.13 -6.53
C ILE A 45 15.32 26.06 -5.26
N VAL A 46 15.93 27.17 -4.85
CA VAL A 46 16.79 27.22 -3.65
C VAL A 46 15.98 26.86 -2.41
N PHE A 47 14.77 27.39 -2.29
CA PHE A 47 13.88 27.07 -1.16
C PHE A 47 13.48 25.60 -1.15
N GLY A 48 13.08 25.05 -2.31
CA GLY A 48 12.75 23.64 -2.46
C GLY A 48 13.91 22.70 -2.13
N LEU A 49 15.11 23.02 -2.64
CA LEU A 49 16.33 22.27 -2.32
C LEU A 49 16.67 22.34 -0.83
N SER A 50 16.51 23.50 -0.20
CA SER A 50 16.75 23.66 1.24
C SER A 50 15.79 22.80 2.08
N ILE A 51 14.51 22.74 1.70
CA ILE A 51 13.54 21.87 2.34
C ILE A 51 13.91 20.40 2.15
N HIS A 52 14.32 20.04 0.93
CA HIS A 52 14.71 18.66 0.60
C HIS A 52 15.94 18.21 1.39
N GLN A 53 17.01 19.02 1.40
CA GLN A 53 18.24 18.72 2.14
C GLN A 53 18.04 18.61 3.66
N LYS A 54 17.08 19.37 4.20
CA LYS A 54 16.73 19.33 5.64
C LYS A 54 15.63 18.32 5.96
N ASN A 55 15.33 17.37 5.07
CA ASN A 55 14.28 16.37 5.23
C ASN A 55 12.94 16.97 5.72
N GLY A 56 12.52 18.07 5.09
CA GLY A 56 11.30 18.78 5.47
C GLY A 56 11.34 19.46 6.84
N PHE A 57 12.54 19.82 7.31
CA PHE A 57 12.76 20.37 8.66
C PHE A 57 12.28 19.43 9.78
N SER A 58 12.69 18.17 9.71
CA SER A 58 12.33 17.12 10.67
C SER A 58 12.64 17.50 12.13
N GLY A 59 13.61 18.38 12.38
CA GLY A 59 13.95 18.89 13.72
C GLY A 59 12.82 19.67 14.44
N ARG A 60 11.71 19.98 13.75
CA ARG A 60 10.50 20.56 14.36
C ARG A 60 9.63 19.54 15.11
N PHE A 61 9.92 18.26 14.95
CA PHE A 61 9.20 17.15 15.58
C PHE A 61 10.09 16.52 16.64
N ASP A 62 9.48 16.05 17.74
CA ASP A 62 10.19 15.27 18.75
C ASP A 62 10.50 13.84 18.24
N SER A 63 11.39 13.15 18.96
CA SER A 63 11.83 11.79 18.60
C SER A 63 10.68 10.78 18.55
N HIS A 64 9.69 10.93 19.45
CA HIS A 64 8.52 10.06 19.50
C HIS A 64 7.59 10.29 18.29
N GLN A 65 7.40 11.53 17.88
CA GLN A 65 6.63 11.87 16.68
C GLN A 65 7.34 11.34 15.42
N LEU A 66 8.66 11.52 15.33
CA LEU A 66 9.46 11.05 14.19
C LEU A 66 9.46 9.53 14.06
N SER A 67 9.43 8.77 15.16
CA SER A 67 9.39 7.31 15.11
C SER A 67 8.19 6.79 14.30
N TYR A 68 7.01 7.37 14.47
CA TYR A 68 5.82 6.98 13.69
C TYR A 68 5.92 7.36 12.21
N LEU A 69 6.59 8.46 11.89
CA LEU A 69 6.83 8.86 10.50
C LEU A 69 7.79 7.90 9.81
N ASN A 70 8.84 7.49 10.51
CA ASN A 70 9.87 6.58 10.01
C ASN A 70 9.34 5.14 9.83
N MET A 71 8.46 4.66 10.71
CA MET A 71 7.81 3.35 10.55
C MET A 71 7.14 3.18 9.17
N THR A 72 6.57 4.25 8.60
CA THR A 72 5.98 4.18 7.26
C THR A 72 7.01 4.14 6.15
N ALA A 73 8.19 4.69 6.36
CA ALA A 73 9.27 4.70 5.38
C ALA A 73 10.06 3.38 5.40
N GLU A 74 10.31 2.82 6.58
CA GLU A 74 11.02 1.55 6.77
C GLU A 74 10.19 0.37 6.25
N GLY A 75 8.90 0.30 6.57
CA GLY A 75 8.01 -0.76 6.08
C GLY A 75 7.83 -0.82 4.56
N ARG A 76 8.39 0.15 3.80
CA ARG A 76 8.44 0.10 2.34
C ARG A 76 9.77 -0.42 1.79
N LYS A 77 10.84 -0.36 2.57
CA LYS A 77 12.19 -0.76 2.12
C LYS A 77 12.42 -2.27 2.20
N ASP A 78 11.71 -2.94 3.10
CA ASP A 78 11.94 -4.37 3.40
C ASP A 78 11.06 -5.33 2.60
N ARG A 79 10.38 -4.84 1.56
CA ARG A 79 9.67 -5.75 0.66
C ARG A 79 10.69 -6.49 -0.20
N ASN A 80 10.79 -7.79 0.03
CA ASN A 80 11.52 -8.67 -0.88
C ASN A 80 10.72 -8.84 -2.17
N TYR A 81 10.96 -7.95 -3.13
CA TYR A 81 10.25 -7.90 -4.41
C TYR A 81 10.46 -9.18 -5.24
N ASP A 82 11.54 -9.91 -5.01
CA ASP A 82 11.83 -11.14 -5.74
C ASP A 82 10.80 -12.26 -5.47
N CYS A 83 10.12 -12.19 -4.33
CA CYS A 83 9.14 -13.20 -3.89
C CYS A 83 7.70 -12.70 -3.87
N HIS A 84 7.48 -11.43 -4.20
CA HIS A 84 6.16 -10.81 -4.25
C HIS A 84 5.92 -10.26 -5.65
N LEU A 85 5.06 -10.93 -6.41
CA LEU A 85 4.80 -10.56 -7.78
C LEU A 85 4.03 -9.26 -7.91
N GLU A 86 4.43 -8.41 -8.84
CA GLU A 86 3.66 -7.25 -9.24
C GLU A 86 2.41 -7.65 -10.04
N ARG A 87 1.50 -6.70 -10.25
CA ARG A 87 0.21 -6.95 -10.94
C ARG A 87 0.35 -7.51 -12.35
N SER A 88 1.40 -7.14 -13.06
CA SER A 88 1.65 -7.55 -14.45
C SER A 88 2.26 -8.94 -14.56
N GLU A 89 2.85 -9.46 -13.49
CA GLU A 89 3.54 -10.74 -13.49
C GLU A 89 2.58 -11.90 -13.27
N TYR A 90 2.90 -13.06 -13.86
CA TYR A 90 2.08 -14.27 -13.73
C TYR A 90 2.88 -15.53 -13.41
N ALA A 91 4.22 -15.43 -13.35
CA ALA A 91 5.06 -16.55 -12.97
C ALA A 91 4.67 -17.04 -11.56
N VAL A 92 4.47 -18.35 -11.41
CA VAL A 92 4.17 -18.95 -10.12
C VAL A 92 5.44 -19.57 -9.58
N THR A 93 6.20 -18.75 -8.86
CA THR A 93 7.39 -19.21 -8.15
C THR A 93 7.21 -18.87 -6.69
N GLY A 94 6.94 -19.88 -5.87
CA GLY A 94 6.88 -19.70 -4.42
C GLY A 94 8.28 -19.52 -3.84
N CYS A 95 8.42 -18.63 -2.86
CA CYS A 95 9.65 -18.45 -2.10
C CYS A 95 9.56 -19.11 -0.73
N ILE A 96 10.63 -19.81 -0.32
CA ILE A 96 10.69 -20.49 0.97
C ILE A 96 11.20 -19.52 2.03
N PHE A 97 10.46 -19.42 3.13
CA PHE A 97 10.78 -18.63 4.32
C PHE A 97 10.81 -19.52 5.55
N GLY A 98 11.47 -19.03 6.60
CA GLY A 98 11.67 -19.79 7.84
C GLY A 98 13.01 -20.53 7.83
N ASP A 99 13.03 -21.76 8.34
CA ASP A 99 14.21 -22.62 8.30
C ASP A 99 14.26 -23.36 6.95
N GLN A 100 15.11 -22.87 6.06
CA GLN A 100 15.24 -23.39 4.69
C GLN A 100 15.88 -24.79 4.61
N SER A 101 16.42 -25.31 5.72
CA SER A 101 16.92 -26.69 5.79
C SER A 101 15.79 -27.72 5.94
N ILE A 102 14.59 -27.26 6.25
CA ILE A 102 13.41 -28.10 6.49
C ILE A 102 12.42 -27.95 5.33
N PRO A 103 11.96 -29.05 4.70
CA PRO A 103 10.95 -28.98 3.66
C PRO A 103 9.69 -28.26 4.16
N PRO A 104 9.13 -27.33 3.39
CA PRO A 104 7.93 -26.62 3.80
C PRO A 104 6.70 -27.54 3.73
N ASN A 105 5.87 -27.48 4.76
CA ASN A 105 4.57 -28.15 4.80
C ASN A 105 3.40 -27.15 4.94
N PHE A 106 3.72 -25.86 4.93
CA PHE A 106 2.78 -24.75 4.96
C PHE A 106 2.94 -23.86 3.74
N ALA A 107 1.87 -23.21 3.29
CA ALA A 107 1.94 -22.12 2.34
C ALA A 107 1.20 -20.90 2.89
N LEU A 108 1.72 -19.71 2.62
CA LEU A 108 1.05 -18.43 2.82
C LEU A 108 0.62 -17.90 1.45
N VAL A 109 -0.68 -17.74 1.24
CA VAL A 109 -1.24 -17.30 -0.04
C VAL A 109 -2.04 -16.03 0.15
N GLY A 110 -1.81 -15.03 -0.71
CA GLY A 110 -2.58 -13.79 -0.64
C GLY A 110 -2.07 -12.68 -1.56
N ASP A 111 -2.53 -11.48 -1.24
CA ASP A 111 -2.12 -10.25 -1.92
C ASP A 111 -0.94 -9.55 -1.20
N SER A 112 -0.84 -8.24 -1.35
CA SER A 112 0.16 -7.43 -0.64
C SER A 112 0.11 -7.54 0.89
N HIS A 113 -1.00 -8.01 1.48
CA HIS A 113 -1.10 -8.25 2.92
C HIS A 113 -0.30 -9.48 3.31
N ALA A 114 -0.39 -10.58 2.54
CA ALA A 114 0.49 -11.73 2.73
C ALA A 114 1.95 -11.35 2.52
N GLY A 115 2.22 -10.54 1.50
CA GLY A 115 3.54 -9.96 1.28
C GLY A 115 4.04 -9.06 2.41
N ALA A 116 3.14 -8.45 3.20
CA ALA A 116 3.54 -7.57 4.30
C ALA A 116 3.94 -8.32 5.57
N ILE A 117 3.45 -9.53 5.80
CA ILE A 117 3.71 -10.30 7.03
C ILE A 117 4.75 -11.41 6.88
N HIS A 118 5.19 -11.70 5.66
CA HIS A 118 6.01 -12.89 5.38
C HIS A 118 7.35 -12.92 6.15
N ASP A 119 8.02 -11.78 6.30
CA ASP A 119 9.29 -11.71 7.02
C ASP A 119 9.14 -12.01 8.50
N GLN A 120 8.15 -11.40 9.17
CA GLN A 120 7.88 -11.64 10.58
C GLN A 120 7.44 -13.08 10.82
N MET A 121 6.60 -13.60 9.93
CA MET A 121 6.20 -15.01 9.96
C MET A 121 7.40 -15.92 9.71
N GLY A 122 8.29 -15.58 8.78
CA GLY A 122 9.52 -16.31 8.51
C GLY A 122 10.45 -16.38 9.71
N GLN A 123 10.61 -15.27 10.43
CA GLN A 123 11.41 -15.26 11.67
C GLN A 123 10.79 -16.13 12.77
N ALA A 124 9.45 -16.12 12.91
CA ALA A 124 8.77 -16.97 13.89
C ALA A 124 8.88 -18.46 13.52
N PHE A 125 8.72 -18.80 12.23
CA PHE A 125 8.88 -20.16 11.74
C PHE A 125 10.30 -20.69 11.90
N ARG A 126 11.32 -19.86 11.62
CA ARG A 126 12.72 -20.22 11.83
C ARG A 126 13.01 -20.57 13.30
N LYS A 127 12.48 -19.79 14.25
CA LYS A 127 12.61 -20.07 15.69
C LYS A 127 11.91 -21.36 16.12
N SER A 128 10.94 -21.82 15.35
CA SER A 128 10.17 -23.04 15.60
C SER A 128 10.62 -24.22 14.73
N GLU A 129 11.78 -24.10 14.07
CA GLU A 129 12.32 -25.12 13.16
C GLU A 129 11.28 -25.54 12.10
N LYS A 130 10.68 -24.55 11.45
CA LYS A 130 9.67 -24.74 10.41
C LYS A 130 9.94 -23.83 9.23
N SER A 131 9.40 -24.20 8.07
CA SER A 131 9.41 -23.37 6.87
C SER A 131 8.04 -23.31 6.22
N PHE A 132 7.85 -22.33 5.35
CA PHE A 132 6.65 -22.19 4.52
C PHE A 132 7.00 -21.61 3.15
N ILE A 133 6.12 -21.82 2.18
CA ILE A 133 6.23 -21.19 0.86
C ILE A 133 5.26 -20.00 0.79
N LEU A 134 5.73 -18.86 0.30
CA LEU A 134 4.94 -17.67 0.03
C LEU A 134 4.46 -17.67 -1.43
N TYR A 135 3.16 -17.47 -1.63
CA TYR A 135 2.54 -17.13 -2.92
C TYR A 135 1.80 -15.80 -2.73
N ALA A 136 2.45 -14.70 -3.07
CA ALA A 136 1.87 -13.37 -2.94
C ALA A 136 1.95 -12.60 -4.26
N LYS A 137 0.82 -11.98 -4.63
CA LYS A 137 0.72 -11.14 -5.82
C LYS A 137 -0.12 -9.90 -5.53
N ASP A 138 0.40 -8.73 -5.89
CA ASP A 138 -0.28 -7.45 -5.68
C ASP A 138 -1.69 -7.43 -6.25
N ALA A 139 -2.64 -7.00 -5.42
CA ALA A 139 -4.06 -6.88 -5.75
C ALA A 139 -4.69 -8.18 -6.28
N CYS A 140 -4.16 -9.35 -5.88
CA CYS A 140 -4.65 -10.65 -6.30
C CYS A 140 -5.06 -11.49 -5.07
N PRO A 141 -6.32 -11.41 -4.62
CA PRO A 141 -6.79 -12.24 -3.52
C PRO A 141 -6.92 -13.70 -3.96
N PRO A 142 -6.77 -14.65 -3.02
CA PRO A 142 -6.99 -16.09 -3.30
C PRO A 142 -8.41 -16.35 -3.80
N SER A 143 -8.55 -16.59 -5.10
CA SER A 143 -9.85 -16.71 -5.75
C SER A 143 -9.77 -17.45 -7.08
N ILE A 144 -10.85 -18.12 -7.48
CA ILE A 144 -10.99 -18.81 -8.78
C ILE A 144 -12.20 -18.27 -9.53
N GLY A 145 -12.09 -18.21 -10.85
CA GLY A 145 -13.18 -17.76 -11.72
C GLY A 145 -13.40 -16.25 -11.71
N LEU A 146 -12.31 -15.50 -11.51
CA LEU A 146 -12.32 -14.06 -11.76
C LEU A 146 -12.43 -13.83 -13.28
N GLU A 147 -13.38 -13.01 -13.68
CA GLU A 147 -13.42 -12.49 -15.05
C GLU A 147 -12.37 -11.37 -15.14
N ASP A 148 -11.25 -11.66 -15.79
CA ASP A 148 -10.13 -10.70 -15.99
C ASP A 148 -10.48 -9.59 -16.98
N LYS A 149 -11.59 -8.88 -16.74
CA LYS A 149 -12.02 -7.75 -17.58
C LYS A 149 -11.25 -6.46 -17.29
N SER A 150 -10.51 -6.39 -16.19
CA SER A 150 -9.72 -5.21 -15.84
C SER A 150 -8.23 -5.51 -15.83
N LYS A 151 -7.43 -4.54 -16.31
CA LYS A 151 -5.95 -4.61 -16.20
C LYS A 151 -5.47 -4.80 -14.75
N SER A 152 -6.28 -4.47 -13.76
CA SER A 152 -5.97 -4.59 -12.33
C SER A 152 -5.87 -6.03 -11.83
N PHE A 153 -6.57 -6.98 -12.46
CA PHE A 153 -6.54 -8.40 -12.13
C PHE A 153 -5.89 -9.26 -13.22
N GLN A 154 -5.14 -8.61 -14.10
CA GLN A 154 -4.44 -9.32 -15.16
C GLN A 154 -3.61 -10.47 -14.57
N ASN A 155 -3.85 -11.68 -15.09
CA ASN A 155 -3.18 -12.92 -14.68
C ASN A 155 -3.42 -13.38 -13.23
N CYS A 156 -4.37 -12.79 -12.49
CA CYS A 156 -4.67 -13.24 -11.12
C CYS A 156 -5.23 -14.66 -11.08
N SER A 157 -6.16 -15.00 -12.00
CA SER A 157 -6.71 -16.35 -12.10
C SER A 157 -5.64 -17.39 -12.41
N LEU A 158 -4.72 -17.08 -13.33
CA LEU A 158 -3.60 -17.96 -13.70
C LEU A 158 -2.65 -18.14 -12.52
N PHE A 159 -2.31 -17.05 -11.82
CA PHE A 159 -1.48 -17.10 -10.63
C PHE A 159 -2.10 -17.99 -9.55
N ASN A 160 -3.37 -17.82 -9.24
CA ASN A 160 -4.05 -18.59 -8.21
C ASN A 160 -4.16 -20.09 -8.55
N LEU A 161 -4.42 -20.43 -9.81
CA LEU A 161 -4.43 -21.82 -10.26
C LEU A 161 -3.04 -22.43 -10.21
N GLY A 162 -2.04 -21.74 -10.69
CA GLY A 162 -0.66 -22.19 -10.63
C GLY A 162 -0.14 -22.33 -9.19
N ALA A 163 -0.55 -21.44 -8.26
CA ALA A 163 -0.23 -21.58 -6.85
C ALA A 163 -0.84 -22.87 -6.25
N ILE A 164 -2.07 -23.21 -6.61
CA ILE A 164 -2.68 -24.47 -6.17
C ILE A 164 -1.91 -25.67 -6.70
N GLU A 165 -1.53 -25.67 -7.98
CA GLU A 165 -0.77 -26.76 -8.58
C GLU A 165 0.61 -26.92 -7.92
N ASP A 166 1.31 -25.83 -7.66
CA ASP A 166 2.62 -25.86 -7.02
C ASP A 166 2.53 -26.28 -5.54
N ILE A 167 1.49 -25.85 -4.81
CA ILE A 167 1.16 -26.31 -3.45
C ILE A 167 1.01 -27.84 -3.41
N VAL A 168 0.25 -28.39 -4.33
CA VAL A 168 0.05 -29.85 -4.44
C VAL A 168 1.35 -30.56 -4.78
N LYS A 169 2.08 -30.06 -5.76
CA LYS A 169 3.36 -30.63 -6.20
C LYS A 169 4.40 -30.67 -5.08
N ASN A 170 4.43 -29.65 -4.22
CA ASN A 170 5.34 -29.57 -3.09
C ASN A 170 4.86 -30.32 -1.84
N GLY A 171 3.73 -31.02 -1.90
CA GLY A 171 3.20 -31.81 -0.77
C GLY A 171 2.77 -30.96 0.43
N ILE A 172 2.35 -29.72 0.20
CA ILE A 172 1.91 -28.82 1.25
C ILE A 172 0.60 -29.30 1.87
N SER A 173 0.59 -29.49 3.18
CA SER A 173 -0.58 -29.99 3.92
C SER A 173 -1.48 -28.90 4.49
N SER A 174 -1.01 -27.69 4.60
CA SER A 174 -1.76 -26.60 5.22
C SER A 174 -1.48 -25.26 4.51
N VAL A 175 -2.55 -24.51 4.25
CA VAL A 175 -2.49 -23.21 3.57
C VAL A 175 -3.09 -22.15 4.49
N VAL A 176 -2.37 -21.06 4.66
CA VAL A 176 -2.83 -19.85 5.33
C VAL A 176 -3.19 -18.81 4.29
N LEU A 177 -4.43 -18.35 4.31
CA LEU A 177 -4.90 -17.29 3.43
C LEU A 177 -4.89 -15.96 4.18
N PHE A 178 -4.20 -14.98 3.63
CA PHE A 178 -4.19 -13.63 4.17
C PHE A 178 -4.25 -12.59 3.05
N SER A 179 -5.32 -11.83 3.02
CA SER A 179 -5.58 -10.84 1.97
C SER A 179 -6.53 -9.76 2.49
N ARG A 180 -6.62 -8.67 1.78
CA ARG A 180 -7.54 -7.56 2.07
C ARG A 180 -8.99 -7.92 1.71
N PHE A 181 -9.50 -9.04 2.22
CA PHE A 181 -10.78 -9.63 1.81
C PHE A 181 -11.96 -8.66 1.94
N THR A 182 -12.06 -7.90 3.03
CA THR A 182 -13.14 -6.92 3.25
C THR A 182 -13.20 -5.90 2.12
N TRP A 183 -12.06 -5.38 1.70
CA TRP A 183 -11.99 -4.38 0.65
C TRP A 183 -12.48 -4.93 -0.71
N TYR A 184 -12.05 -6.13 -1.08
CA TYR A 184 -12.46 -6.76 -2.35
C TYR A 184 -13.96 -7.05 -2.38
N VAL A 185 -14.53 -7.55 -1.28
CA VAL A 185 -15.96 -7.84 -1.17
C VAL A 185 -16.78 -6.54 -1.15
N GLU A 186 -16.27 -5.48 -0.52
CA GLU A 186 -16.90 -4.17 -0.54
C GLU A 186 -16.88 -3.56 -1.94
N GLN A 187 -15.79 -3.68 -2.69
CA GLN A 187 -15.71 -3.24 -4.09
C GLN A 187 -16.71 -3.99 -4.98
N GLU A 188 -16.98 -5.27 -4.72
CA GLU A 188 -18.05 -6.01 -5.40
C GLU A 188 -19.41 -5.39 -5.12
N ARG A 189 -19.71 -5.08 -3.87
CA ARG A 189 -20.98 -4.43 -3.47
C ARG A 189 -21.17 -3.08 -4.15
N LEU A 190 -20.09 -2.34 -4.37
CA LEU A 190 -20.08 -1.07 -5.10
C LEU A 190 -20.06 -1.25 -6.63
N GLN A 191 -20.19 -2.49 -7.13
CA GLN A 191 -20.11 -2.82 -8.56
C GLN A 191 -18.81 -2.35 -9.23
N SER A 192 -17.75 -2.24 -8.47
CA SER A 192 -16.44 -1.88 -8.98
C SER A 192 -15.86 -3.01 -9.85
N PRO A 193 -15.14 -2.69 -10.95
CA PRO A 193 -14.51 -3.71 -11.79
C PRO A 193 -13.41 -4.51 -11.06
N ILE A 194 -12.96 -4.03 -9.90
CA ILE A 194 -11.97 -4.72 -9.04
C ILE A 194 -12.61 -5.52 -7.90
N GLY A 195 -13.93 -5.64 -7.86
CA GLY A 195 -14.64 -6.42 -6.86
C GLY A 195 -14.45 -7.93 -7.07
N VAL A 196 -14.30 -8.66 -5.99
CA VAL A 196 -14.17 -10.12 -5.99
C VAL A 196 -15.33 -10.74 -5.26
N LYS A 197 -16.04 -11.61 -5.95
CA LYS A 197 -17.21 -12.29 -5.36
C LYS A 197 -16.79 -13.28 -4.30
N LEU A 198 -17.50 -13.29 -3.18
CA LEU A 198 -17.26 -14.27 -2.11
C LEU A 198 -17.29 -15.72 -2.63
N LYS A 199 -18.11 -16.01 -3.66
CA LYS A 199 -18.12 -17.32 -4.31
C LYS A 199 -16.78 -17.71 -4.93
N ASN A 200 -16.00 -16.75 -5.45
CA ASN A 200 -14.69 -16.98 -6.06
C ASN A 200 -13.64 -17.36 -5.00
N ILE A 201 -13.70 -16.71 -3.82
CA ILE A 201 -12.85 -17.04 -2.67
C ILE A 201 -13.21 -18.43 -2.14
N ARG A 202 -14.51 -18.72 -1.99
CA ARG A 202 -14.99 -20.05 -1.59
C ARG A 202 -14.58 -21.15 -2.58
N ALA A 203 -14.57 -20.87 -3.87
CA ALA A 203 -14.10 -21.80 -4.90
C ALA A 203 -12.62 -22.16 -4.71
N PHE A 204 -11.76 -21.17 -4.42
CA PHE A 204 -10.34 -21.38 -4.10
C PHE A 204 -10.18 -22.31 -2.88
N ILE A 205 -10.87 -22.00 -1.79
CA ILE A 205 -10.85 -22.80 -0.56
C ILE A 205 -11.34 -24.24 -0.81
N SER A 206 -12.43 -24.36 -1.57
CA SER A 206 -12.99 -25.68 -1.91
C SER A 206 -12.02 -26.52 -2.73
N GLU A 207 -11.28 -25.90 -3.63
CA GLU A 207 -10.31 -26.59 -4.49
C GLU A 207 -9.11 -27.13 -3.70
N LEU A 208 -8.64 -26.41 -2.68
CA LEU A 208 -7.63 -26.90 -1.74
C LEU A 208 -8.17 -28.05 -0.87
N ARG A 209 -9.38 -27.89 -0.34
CA ARG A 209 -10.01 -28.92 0.51
C ARG A 209 -10.28 -30.24 -0.20
N LYS A 210 -10.62 -30.22 -1.49
CA LYS A 210 -10.75 -31.45 -2.31
C LYS A 210 -9.46 -32.26 -2.40
N ARG A 211 -8.32 -31.64 -2.09
CA ARG A 211 -6.99 -32.26 -2.08
C ARG A 211 -6.48 -32.53 -0.67
N ASP A 212 -7.39 -32.58 0.31
CA ASP A 212 -7.09 -32.81 1.74
C ASP A 212 -6.13 -31.77 2.35
N ILE A 213 -6.05 -30.58 1.76
CA ILE A 213 -5.25 -29.46 2.27
C ILE A 213 -6.06 -28.67 3.28
N ARG A 214 -5.53 -28.51 4.49
CA ARG A 214 -6.12 -27.67 5.53
C ARG A 214 -6.00 -26.22 5.17
N VAL A 215 -7.08 -25.45 5.31
CA VAL A 215 -7.10 -24.03 5.02
C VAL A 215 -7.42 -23.24 6.28
N LEU A 216 -6.54 -22.32 6.62
CA LEU A 216 -6.73 -21.32 7.66
C LEU A 216 -6.90 -19.96 6.97
N VAL A 217 -7.86 -19.17 7.41
CA VAL A 217 -8.05 -17.80 6.92
C VAL A 217 -7.73 -16.86 8.06
N ILE A 218 -6.77 -15.96 7.84
CA ILE A 218 -6.52 -14.88 8.78
C ILE A 218 -7.59 -13.82 8.53
N GLU A 219 -8.30 -13.43 9.59
CA GLU A 219 -9.27 -12.33 9.51
C GLU A 219 -8.61 -11.03 9.05
N PRO A 220 -9.30 -10.26 8.20
CA PRO A 220 -8.76 -9.01 7.71
C PRO A 220 -8.51 -8.03 8.84
N ILE A 221 -7.41 -7.29 8.75
CA ILE A 221 -7.07 -6.23 9.70
C ILE A 221 -8.10 -5.10 9.53
N PRO A 222 -8.58 -4.50 10.63
CA PRO A 222 -9.47 -3.33 10.57
C PRO A 222 -8.86 -2.23 9.71
N GLU A 223 -9.62 -1.75 8.74
CA GLU A 223 -9.16 -0.68 7.85
C GLU A 223 -9.36 0.69 8.47
N MET A 224 -8.38 1.54 8.31
CA MET A 224 -8.41 2.93 8.74
C MET A 224 -8.24 3.83 7.50
N GLU A 225 -8.85 5.02 7.52
CA GLU A 225 -8.70 6.01 6.44
C GLU A 225 -7.23 6.42 6.19
N LEU A 226 -6.42 6.37 7.24
CA LEU A 226 -4.98 6.62 7.16
C LEU A 226 -4.21 5.47 7.81
N ASP A 227 -3.01 5.19 7.31
CA ASP A 227 -2.09 4.25 7.93
C ASP A 227 -1.95 4.53 9.43
N ALA A 228 -2.00 3.51 10.28
CA ALA A 228 -1.96 3.66 11.73
C ALA A 228 -0.79 4.51 12.24
N PRO A 229 0.47 4.33 11.76
CA PRO A 229 1.58 5.20 12.13
C PRO A 229 1.36 6.67 11.76
N LYS A 230 0.84 6.95 10.54
CA LYS A 230 0.52 8.33 10.12
C LYS A 230 -0.57 8.93 10.99
N ARG A 231 -1.62 8.15 11.27
CA ARG A 231 -2.72 8.62 12.12
C ARG A 231 -2.23 8.95 13.51
N LYS A 232 -1.35 8.12 14.09
CA LYS A 232 -0.73 8.37 15.37
C LYS A 232 0.15 9.62 15.34
N PHE A 233 0.95 9.81 14.30
CA PHE A 233 1.72 11.01 14.08
C PHE A 233 0.83 12.27 14.07
N PHE A 234 -0.25 12.28 13.27
CA PHE A 234 -1.19 13.40 13.23
C PHE A 234 -1.87 13.66 14.56
N SER A 235 -2.23 12.59 15.30
CA SER A 235 -2.80 12.71 16.64
C SER A 235 -1.85 13.42 17.60
N LEU A 236 -0.57 13.11 17.57
CA LEU A 236 0.44 13.73 18.42
C LEU A 236 0.75 15.19 18.04
N VAL A 237 0.82 15.47 16.74
CA VAL A 237 1.18 16.81 16.23
C VAL A 237 0.01 17.79 16.35
N TYR A 238 -1.18 17.35 15.94
CA TYR A 238 -2.36 18.24 15.84
C TYR A 238 -3.37 18.03 16.95
N LYS A 239 -3.07 17.16 17.94
CA LYS A 239 -3.95 16.83 19.07
C LYS A 239 -5.34 16.34 18.63
N VAL A 240 -5.42 15.67 17.49
CA VAL A 240 -6.64 15.06 16.98
C VAL A 240 -6.82 13.68 17.62
N PRO A 241 -8.00 13.34 18.16
CA PRO A 241 -8.21 12.04 18.79
C PRO A 241 -8.01 10.90 17.78
N MET A 242 -7.46 9.78 18.26
CA MET A 242 -7.42 8.56 17.47
C MET A 242 -8.84 8.05 17.26
N PRO A 243 -9.22 7.63 16.04
CA PRO A 243 -10.51 7.01 15.83
C PRO A 243 -10.59 5.70 16.64
N THR A 244 -11.69 5.49 17.29
CA THR A 244 -12.04 4.21 17.89
C THR A 244 -12.43 3.25 16.76
N ILE A 245 -11.78 2.08 16.70
CA ILE A 245 -12.19 1.03 15.78
C ILE A 245 -13.44 0.40 16.35
N ASN A 246 -14.60 0.70 15.77
CA ASN A 246 -15.83 0.02 16.15
C ASN A 246 -15.76 -1.43 15.67
N ARG A 247 -15.78 -2.38 16.60
CA ARG A 247 -15.82 -3.84 16.32
C ARG A 247 -17.13 -4.31 15.66
N ILE A 248 -18.03 -3.39 15.33
CA ILE A 248 -19.38 -3.71 14.79
C ILE A 248 -19.34 -4.15 13.30
N PHE A 249 -18.20 -4.15 12.66
CA PHE A 249 -18.06 -4.53 11.24
C PHE A 249 -17.40 -5.91 11.00
N TYR A 250 -17.37 -6.77 12.06
CA TYR A 250 -16.84 -8.14 11.95
C TYR A 250 -17.92 -9.17 12.24
#